data_53a0d9f6552e34448efae0207e232b4d
#
_entry.id   53a0d9f6552e34448efae0207e232b4d
#
_cell.length_a   1.000
_cell.length_b   1.000
_cell.length_c   1.000
_cell.angle_alpha   90.00
_cell.angle_beta   90.00
_cell.angle_gamma   90.00
#
_symmetry.space_group_name_H-M   'P 1'
#
loop_
_entity.id
_entity.type
_entity.pdbx_description
1 polymer ?
#
loop_
_entity_poly.entity_id
_entity_poly.type
_entity_poly.pdbx_seq_one_letter_code
_entity_poly.pdbx_strand_id
1 'polypeptide(L)'
;MEDAELRNILFSIQGSIAGFQNDMSDVKNDIADMKTDIANMKTDITNMKTDITNMKADITNMKTDITNMKADITNMKTDIANMKTDITNMKADITNMK
;
A
#
# COMPACT_ATOMS: atom_id res chain seq x y z
N MET A 1 44.68 34.51 -41.76
CA MET A 1 44.12 33.14 -41.83
C MET A 1 43.68 32.85 -43.25
N GLU A 2 44.00 31.69 -43.72
CA GLU A 2 43.58 31.27 -45.05
C GLU A 2 42.06 31.05 -45.09
N ASP A 3 41.46 31.34 -46.22
CA ASP A 3 40.02 31.13 -46.40
C ASP A 3 39.62 29.67 -46.19
N ALA A 4 40.45 28.71 -46.62
CA ALA A 4 40.21 27.29 -46.41
C ALA A 4 40.21 26.91 -44.92
N GLU A 5 41.10 27.49 -44.14
CA GLU A 5 41.15 27.29 -42.68
C GLU A 5 39.90 27.83 -42.01
N LEU A 6 39.46 29.00 -42.44
CA LEU A 6 38.25 29.65 -41.90
C LEU A 6 37.03 28.80 -42.22
N ARG A 7 36.91 28.29 -43.43
CA ARG A 7 35.80 27.39 -43.80
C ARG A 7 35.81 26.13 -42.95
N ASN A 8 36.97 25.55 -42.74
CA ASN A 8 37.08 24.33 -41.92
C ASN A 8 36.64 24.57 -40.48
N ILE A 9 36.98 25.72 -39.91
CA ILE A 9 36.54 26.11 -38.58
C ILE A 9 35.04 26.29 -38.55
N LEU A 10 34.48 26.96 -39.54
CA LEU A 10 33.04 27.16 -39.63
C LEU A 10 32.26 25.84 -39.76
N PHE A 11 32.77 24.92 -40.59
CA PHE A 11 32.15 23.58 -40.70
C PHE A 11 32.20 22.81 -39.38
N SER A 12 33.33 22.90 -38.66
CA SER A 12 33.45 22.26 -37.36
C SER A 12 32.48 22.84 -36.35
N ILE A 13 32.31 24.15 -36.33
CA ILE A 13 31.36 24.82 -35.43
C ILE A 13 29.93 24.41 -35.77
N GLN A 14 29.57 24.40 -37.07
CA GLN A 14 28.24 24.00 -37.54
C GLN A 14 27.93 22.57 -37.10
N GLY A 15 28.91 21.66 -37.26
CA GLY A 15 28.74 20.27 -36.85
C GLY A 15 28.54 20.14 -35.33
N SER A 16 29.29 20.91 -34.56
CA SER A 16 29.17 20.93 -33.08
C SER A 16 27.80 21.46 -32.67
N ILE A 17 27.31 22.51 -33.34
CA ILE A 17 25.99 23.08 -33.04
C ILE A 17 24.90 22.07 -33.35
N ALA A 18 24.96 21.41 -34.51
CA ALA A 18 23.99 20.40 -34.92
C ALA A 18 23.96 19.23 -33.90
N GLY A 19 25.12 18.77 -33.49
CA GLY A 19 25.21 17.73 -32.43
C GLY A 19 24.60 18.16 -31.13
N PHE A 20 24.88 19.37 -30.72
CA PHE A 20 24.30 19.95 -29.50
C PHE A 20 22.78 20.06 -29.59
N GLN A 21 22.27 20.49 -30.74
CA GLN A 21 20.81 20.57 -30.98
C GLN A 21 20.13 19.20 -30.87
N ASN A 22 20.76 18.17 -31.43
CA ASN A 22 20.26 16.81 -31.32
C ASN A 22 20.25 16.33 -29.87
N ASP A 23 21.33 16.59 -29.14
CA ASP A 23 21.43 16.23 -27.71
C ASP A 23 20.37 16.94 -26.89
N MET A 24 20.13 18.22 -27.17
CA MET A 24 19.08 18.98 -26.47
C MET A 24 17.68 18.45 -26.77
N SER A 25 17.46 18.01 -28.01
CA SER A 25 16.19 17.39 -28.37
C SER A 25 15.98 16.09 -27.58
N ASP A 26 17.02 15.26 -27.45
CA ASP A 26 16.97 14.02 -26.67
C ASP A 26 16.71 14.31 -25.20
N VAL A 27 17.36 15.34 -24.65
CA VAL A 27 17.14 15.75 -23.24
C VAL A 27 15.70 16.20 -23.03
N LYS A 28 15.14 16.97 -23.94
CA LYS A 28 13.74 17.40 -23.87
C LYS A 28 12.79 16.21 -23.86
N ASN A 29 13.06 15.23 -24.71
CA ASN A 29 12.23 14.02 -24.78
C ASN A 29 12.34 13.23 -23.49
N ASP A 30 13.53 13.10 -22.92
CA ASP A 30 13.74 12.41 -21.65
C ASP A 30 13.01 13.11 -20.51
N ILE A 31 13.04 14.45 -20.50
CA ILE A 31 12.31 15.23 -19.48
C ILE A 31 10.81 15.01 -19.62
N ALA A 32 10.28 14.97 -20.85
CA ALA A 32 8.86 14.71 -21.09
C ALA A 32 8.47 13.33 -20.57
N ASP A 33 9.29 12.32 -20.82
CA ASP A 33 9.06 10.96 -20.33
C ASP A 33 9.10 10.92 -18.80
N MET A 34 10.05 11.60 -18.20
CA MET A 34 10.13 11.69 -16.72
C MET A 34 8.89 12.36 -16.12
N LYS A 35 8.38 13.40 -16.75
CA LYS A 35 7.15 14.07 -16.29
C LYS A 35 5.96 13.11 -16.31
N THR A 36 5.86 12.30 -17.36
CA THR A 36 4.82 11.29 -17.47
C THR A 36 4.98 10.25 -16.37
N ASP A 37 6.19 9.77 -16.14
CA ASP A 37 6.47 8.78 -15.09
C ASP A 37 6.12 9.33 -13.70
N ILE A 38 6.46 10.59 -13.45
CA ILE A 38 6.11 11.25 -12.17
C ILE A 38 4.61 11.34 -12.00
N ALA A 39 3.87 11.69 -13.05
CA ALA A 39 2.41 11.76 -13.00
C ALA A 39 1.81 10.40 -12.69
N ASN A 40 2.33 9.34 -13.31
CA ASN A 40 1.89 7.97 -13.06
C ASN A 40 2.20 7.55 -11.62
N MET A 41 3.38 7.90 -11.11
CA MET A 41 3.74 7.61 -9.72
C MET A 41 2.82 8.33 -8.73
N LYS A 42 2.43 9.57 -9.01
CA LYS A 42 1.48 10.31 -8.17
C LYS A 42 0.13 9.60 -8.10
N THR A 43 -0.34 9.11 -9.24
CA THR A 43 -1.58 8.33 -9.30
C THR A 43 -1.46 7.06 -8.48
N ASP A 44 -0.35 6.34 -8.62
CA ASP A 44 -0.09 5.11 -7.86
C ASP A 44 -0.07 5.38 -6.36
N ILE A 45 0.57 6.47 -5.94
CA ILE A 45 0.61 6.87 -4.53
C ILE A 45 -0.79 7.17 -4.00
N THR A 46 -1.60 7.87 -4.78
CA THR A 46 -3.00 8.17 -4.41
C THR A 46 -3.79 6.87 -4.23
N ASN A 47 -3.63 5.93 -5.14
CA ASN A 47 -4.29 4.62 -5.06
C ASN A 47 -3.82 3.85 -3.83
N MET A 48 -2.53 3.88 -3.52
CA MET A 48 -2.00 3.25 -2.32
C MET A 48 -2.56 3.87 -1.04
N LYS A 49 -2.72 5.19 -1.01
CA LYS A 49 -3.33 5.87 0.14
C LYS A 49 -4.76 5.42 0.36
N THR A 50 -5.52 5.26 -0.73
CA THR A 50 -6.89 4.74 -0.67
C THR A 50 -6.90 3.31 -0.13
N ASP A 51 -6.01 2.47 -0.62
CA ASP A 51 -5.89 1.08 -0.17
C ASP A 51 -5.54 1.01 1.32
N ILE A 52 -4.64 1.86 1.78
CA ILE A 52 -4.26 1.93 3.20
C ILE A 52 -5.45 2.36 4.05
N THR A 53 -6.22 3.34 3.60
CA THR A 53 -7.43 3.78 4.31
C THR A 53 -8.44 2.64 4.43
N ASN A 54 -8.64 1.89 3.35
CA ASN A 54 -9.54 0.73 3.34
C ASN A 54 -9.04 -0.36 4.28
N MET A 55 -7.74 -0.63 4.30
CA MET A 55 -7.14 -1.60 5.21
C MET A 55 -7.31 -1.18 6.67
N LYS A 56 -7.17 0.11 6.98
CA LYS A 56 -7.41 0.62 8.33
C LYS A 56 -8.84 0.38 8.78
N ALA A 57 -9.80 0.61 7.88
CA ALA A 57 -11.21 0.34 8.16
C ALA A 57 -11.45 -1.14 8.43
N ASP A 58 -10.85 -2.02 7.62
CA ASP A 58 -10.95 -3.46 7.79
C ASP A 58 -10.37 -3.92 9.12
N ILE A 59 -9.23 -3.36 9.51
CA ILE A 59 -8.58 -3.66 10.79
C ILE A 59 -9.49 -3.23 11.95
N THR A 60 -10.12 -2.07 11.85
CA THR A 60 -11.06 -1.59 12.87
C THR A 60 -12.24 -2.54 13.02
N ASN A 61 -12.78 -3.02 11.88
CA ASN A 61 -13.89 -3.98 11.88
C ASN A 61 -13.45 -5.31 12.50
N MET A 62 -12.24 -5.77 12.20
CA MET A 62 -11.70 -6.99 12.81
C MET A 62 -11.52 -6.86 14.32
N LYS A 63 -11.08 -5.70 14.79
CA LYS A 63 -10.96 -5.43 16.23
C LYS A 63 -12.33 -5.52 16.92
N THR A 64 -13.35 -4.97 16.28
CA THR A 64 -14.72 -5.05 16.78
C THR A 64 -15.20 -6.51 16.85
N ASP A 65 -14.94 -7.28 15.80
CA ASP A 65 -15.32 -8.69 15.75
C ASP A 65 -14.60 -9.49 16.84
N ILE A 66 -13.32 -9.22 17.08
CA ILE A 66 -12.55 -9.87 18.14
C ILE A 66 -13.14 -9.53 19.52
N THR A 67 -13.51 -8.28 19.75
CA THR A 67 -14.13 -7.85 20.99
C THR A 67 -15.46 -8.60 21.21
N ASN A 68 -16.27 -8.73 20.17
CA ASN A 68 -17.54 -9.45 20.23
C ASN A 68 -17.31 -10.94 20.50
N MET A 69 -16.29 -11.55 19.89
CA MET A 69 -15.96 -12.94 20.16
C MET A 69 -15.48 -13.15 21.59
N LYS A 70 -14.73 -12.20 22.15
CA LYS A 70 -14.29 -12.28 23.54
C LYS A 70 -15.51 -12.25 24.48
N ALA A 71 -16.50 -11.40 24.18
CA ALA A 71 -17.73 -11.33 24.97
C ALA A 71 -18.49 -12.66 24.88
N ASP A 72 -18.59 -13.24 23.69
CA ASP A 72 -19.27 -14.52 23.49
C ASP A 72 -18.58 -15.65 24.27
N ILE A 73 -17.25 -15.65 24.25
CA ILE A 73 -16.45 -16.65 25.00
C ILE A 73 -16.72 -16.51 26.51
N THR A 74 -16.77 -15.27 27.01
CA THR A 74 -17.07 -15.03 28.42
C THR A 74 -18.47 -15.56 28.77
N ASN A 75 -19.45 -15.32 27.92
CA ASN A 75 -20.82 -15.83 28.11
C ASN A 75 -20.87 -17.35 28.12
N MET A 76 -20.10 -17.99 27.22
CA MET A 76 -20.02 -19.44 27.17
C MET A 76 -19.36 -20.00 28.44
N LYS A 77 -18.34 -19.34 28.97
CA LYS A 77 -17.72 -19.76 30.25
C LYS A 77 -18.73 -19.69 31.38
N THR A 78 -19.56 -18.66 31.42
CA THR A 78 -20.61 -18.53 32.44
C THR A 78 -21.62 -19.66 32.29
N ASP A 79 -22.06 -19.97 31.08
CA ASP A 79 -23.00 -21.05 30.80
C ASP A 79 -22.44 -22.39 31.24
N ILE A 80 -21.15 -22.65 30.95
CA ILE A 80 -20.48 -23.89 31.36
C ILE A 80 -20.45 -23.99 32.88
N ALA A 81 -20.14 -22.90 33.59
CA ALA A 81 -20.12 -22.86 35.06
C ALA A 81 -21.50 -23.18 35.62
N ASN A 82 -22.56 -22.61 35.01
CA ASN A 82 -23.95 -22.90 35.41
C ASN A 82 -24.33 -24.36 35.18
N MET A 83 -23.90 -24.94 34.07
CA MET A 83 -24.14 -26.35 33.79
C MET A 83 -23.44 -27.25 34.79
N LYS A 84 -22.22 -26.92 35.19
CA LYS A 84 -21.48 -27.67 36.22
C LYS A 84 -22.24 -27.65 37.54
N THR A 85 -22.79 -26.50 37.94
CA THR A 85 -23.60 -26.36 39.15
C THR A 85 -24.84 -27.24 39.04
N ASP A 86 -25.53 -27.23 37.91
CA ASP A 86 -26.73 -28.02 37.70
C ASP A 86 -26.42 -29.52 37.78
N ILE A 87 -25.30 -29.93 37.22
CA ILE A 87 -24.86 -31.34 37.27
C ILE A 87 -24.57 -31.76 38.71
N THR A 88 -23.93 -30.89 39.47
CA THR A 88 -23.62 -31.16 40.89
C THR A 88 -24.93 -31.32 41.69
N ASN A 89 -25.91 -30.44 41.42
CA ASN A 89 -27.22 -30.49 42.08
C ASN A 89 -27.96 -31.79 41.70
N MET A 90 -27.91 -32.21 40.44
CA MET A 90 -28.53 -33.46 40.03
C MET A 90 -27.88 -34.65 40.66
N LYS A 91 -26.54 -34.66 40.81
CA LYS A 91 -25.82 -35.73 41.50
C LYS A 91 -26.30 -35.85 42.96
N ALA A 92 -26.43 -34.70 43.65
CA ALA A 92 -26.90 -34.69 45.03
C ALA A 92 -28.32 -35.24 45.12
N ASP A 93 -29.21 -34.85 44.20
CA ASP A 93 -30.58 -35.32 44.15
C ASP A 93 -30.62 -36.83 43.93
N ILE A 94 -29.83 -37.34 43.05
CA ILE A 94 -29.76 -38.79 42.79
C ILE A 94 -29.29 -39.54 44.02
N THR A 95 -28.28 -39.01 44.69
CA THR A 95 -27.78 -39.61 45.96
C THR A 95 -28.85 -39.65 47.02
N ASN A 96 -29.62 -38.55 47.14
CA ASN A 96 -30.72 -38.43 48.15
C ASN A 96 -31.84 -39.41 47.84
N MET A 97 -32.06 -39.69 46.54
CA MET A 97 -33.17 -40.64 46.17
C MET A 97 -32.83 -42.09 46.54
N LYS A 98 -31.57 -42.39 46.62
CA LYS A 98 -31.16 -43.75 47.04
C LYS A 98 -31.30 -43.89 48.54
#